data_98445eb926d7ed90f243929a1612a135
#
_entry.id   98445eb926d7ed90f243929a1612a135
#
_cell.length_a   1.000
_cell.length_b   1.000
_cell.length_c   1.000
_cell.angle_alpha   90.00
_cell.angle_beta   90.00
_cell.angle_gamma   90.00
#
_symmetry.space_group_name_H-M   'P 1'
#
loop_
_entity.id
_entity.type
_entity.pdbx_description
1 polymer ?
#
loop_
_entity_poly.entity_id
_entity_poly.type
_entity_poly.pdbx_seq_one_letter_code
_entity_poly.pdbx_strand_id
1 'polypeptide(L)'
;DPQFQGQIKERQNSRDAVRLVGGFCKSALDLWLNSHVEYGRKLAELAIRQAQARARSAQKVEKRKSSGVAVLPGKLTDCESSDAGRTELFLVEGDSAGGSAKMGRDKEFQAILPLRGKVLNAWEVERDRLFANTEIHDISVAIGVDPHGPDDTPDLSGLRYGRICILSDADVDGSH
;
A
#
# COMPACT_ATOMS: atom_id res chain seq x y z
N ASP A 1 -19.90 13.53 24.81
CA ASP A 1 -18.74 12.82 25.37
C ASP A 1 -17.78 12.48 24.23
N PRO A 2 -16.63 13.14 24.11
CA PRO A 2 -15.75 12.94 22.98
C PRO A 2 -15.08 11.56 23.07
N GLN A 3 -15.19 10.77 22.00
CA GLN A 3 -14.53 9.48 21.87
C GLN A 3 -13.28 9.64 21.03
N PHE A 4 -12.14 9.26 21.58
CA PHE A 4 -10.84 9.34 20.90
C PHE A 4 -10.28 7.94 20.62
N GLN A 5 -9.55 7.81 19.53
CA GLN A 5 -8.76 6.64 19.22
C GLN A 5 -7.36 6.79 19.80
N GLY A 6 -6.92 5.80 20.57
CA GLY A 6 -5.60 5.75 21.16
C GLY A 6 -5.41 6.60 22.43
N GLN A 7 -4.34 6.28 23.14
CA GLN A 7 -4.00 6.91 24.44
C GLN A 7 -3.57 8.37 24.29
N ILE A 8 -3.04 8.77 23.14
CA ILE A 8 -2.59 10.14 22.81
C ILE A 8 -3.67 11.00 22.16
N LYS A 9 -4.89 10.50 22.06
CA LYS A 9 -6.06 11.26 21.56
C LYS A 9 -5.88 11.85 20.16
N GLU A 10 -5.12 11.19 19.30
CA GLU A 10 -4.78 11.69 17.95
C GLU A 10 -6.00 11.80 17.04
N ARG A 11 -6.98 10.95 17.21
CA ARG A 11 -8.16 10.91 16.35
C ARG A 11 -9.44 10.86 17.17
N GLN A 12 -10.36 11.75 16.86
CA GLN A 12 -11.70 11.73 17.42
C GLN A 12 -12.64 10.87 16.56
N ASN A 13 -13.30 9.89 17.17
CA ASN A 13 -14.18 8.92 16.50
C ASN A 13 -15.67 9.21 16.66
N SER A 14 -16.08 10.25 17.40
CA SER A 14 -17.51 10.56 17.55
C SER A 14 -18.09 11.14 16.26
N ARG A 15 -19.01 10.39 15.65
CA ARG A 15 -19.68 10.77 14.39
C ARG A 15 -20.40 12.11 14.48
N ASP A 16 -21.02 12.38 15.63
CA ASP A 16 -21.75 13.65 15.85
C ASP A 16 -20.82 14.85 15.91
N ALA A 17 -19.66 14.72 16.54
CA ALA A 17 -18.65 15.77 16.57
C ALA A 17 -18.08 16.03 15.18
N VAL A 18 -17.79 14.98 14.43
CA VAL A 18 -17.31 15.10 13.03
C VAL A 18 -18.35 15.82 12.16
N ARG A 19 -19.63 15.45 12.29
CA ARG A 19 -20.72 16.10 11.53
C ARG A 19 -20.90 17.57 11.90
N LEU A 20 -20.88 17.88 13.19
CA LEU A 20 -21.08 19.25 13.67
C LEU A 20 -19.92 20.16 13.29
N VAL A 21 -18.69 19.73 13.55
CA VAL A 21 -17.47 20.45 13.20
C VAL A 21 -17.32 20.55 11.70
N GLY A 22 -17.55 19.47 10.95
CA GLY A 22 -17.48 19.43 9.50
C GLY A 22 -18.49 20.40 8.84
N GLY A 23 -19.72 20.43 9.34
CA GLY A 23 -20.74 21.39 8.85
C GLY A 23 -20.34 22.84 9.08
N PHE A 24 -19.86 23.16 10.27
CA PHE A 24 -19.38 24.51 10.59
C PHE A 24 -18.16 24.89 9.76
N CYS A 25 -17.14 24.03 9.71
CA CYS A 25 -15.92 24.29 8.96
C CYS A 25 -16.18 24.42 7.45
N LYS A 26 -17.10 23.63 6.88
CA LYS A 26 -17.46 23.73 5.47
C LYS A 26 -18.03 25.10 5.15
N SER A 27 -19.05 25.55 5.91
CA SER A 27 -19.69 26.84 5.67
C SER A 27 -18.73 28.01 5.88
N ALA A 28 -17.89 27.95 6.91
CA ALA A 28 -16.89 28.98 7.18
C ALA A 28 -15.80 28.99 6.09
N LEU A 29 -15.37 27.84 5.62
CA LEU A 29 -14.38 27.73 4.55
C LEU A 29 -14.94 28.24 3.22
N ASP A 30 -16.18 27.88 2.87
CA ASP A 30 -16.84 28.38 1.67
C ASP A 30 -16.93 29.92 1.67
N LEU A 31 -17.34 30.51 2.79
CA LEU A 31 -17.41 31.95 2.94
C LEU A 31 -16.01 32.61 2.80
N TRP A 32 -15.01 32.00 3.46
CA TRP A 32 -13.65 32.52 3.46
C TRP A 32 -13.02 32.42 2.07
N LEU A 33 -13.20 31.30 1.36
CA LEU A 33 -12.69 31.13 0.00
C LEU A 33 -13.33 32.11 -1.00
N ASN A 34 -14.63 32.39 -0.84
CA ASN A 34 -15.31 33.38 -1.67
C ASN A 34 -14.83 34.82 -1.42
N SER A 35 -14.43 35.11 -0.18
CA SER A 35 -13.84 36.42 0.14
C SER A 35 -12.36 36.53 -0.18
N HIS A 36 -11.67 35.37 -0.37
CA HIS A 36 -10.23 35.30 -0.62
C HIS A 36 -9.94 34.46 -1.88
N VAL A 37 -10.39 34.94 -3.03
CA VAL A 37 -10.34 34.21 -4.30
C VAL A 37 -8.94 33.72 -4.68
N GLU A 38 -7.90 34.47 -4.34
CA GLU A 38 -6.51 34.07 -4.61
C GLU A 38 -6.10 32.79 -3.89
N TYR A 39 -6.55 32.62 -2.66
CA TYR A 39 -6.27 31.39 -1.89
C TYR A 39 -7.10 30.21 -2.42
N GLY A 40 -8.35 30.46 -2.82
CA GLY A 40 -9.20 29.47 -3.47
C GLY A 40 -8.57 28.95 -4.77
N ARG A 41 -8.01 29.85 -5.59
CA ARG A 41 -7.28 29.49 -6.81
C ARG A 41 -6.06 28.62 -6.52
N LYS A 42 -5.21 29.00 -5.56
CA LYS A 42 -4.05 28.21 -5.16
C LYS A 42 -4.41 26.82 -4.64
N LEU A 43 -5.51 26.73 -3.88
CA LEU A 43 -6.01 25.45 -3.39
C LEU A 43 -6.50 24.55 -4.54
N ALA A 44 -7.25 25.13 -5.48
CA ALA A 44 -7.70 24.41 -6.67
C ALA A 44 -6.53 23.93 -7.54
N GLU A 45 -5.52 24.77 -7.76
CA GLU A 45 -4.30 24.39 -8.49
C GLU A 45 -3.56 23.25 -7.79
N LEU A 46 -3.45 23.29 -6.46
CA LEU A 46 -2.85 22.22 -5.68
C LEU A 46 -3.63 20.90 -5.85
N ALA A 47 -4.96 20.96 -5.74
CA ALA A 47 -5.81 19.79 -5.92
C ALA A 47 -5.69 19.20 -7.34
N ILE A 48 -5.67 20.04 -8.37
CA ILE A 48 -5.46 19.61 -9.76
C ILE A 48 -4.09 18.96 -9.95
N ARG A 49 -3.02 19.55 -9.41
CA ARG A 49 -1.68 18.96 -9.47
C ARG A 49 -1.62 17.58 -8.80
N GLN A 50 -2.25 17.45 -7.64
CA GLN A 50 -2.32 16.16 -6.93
C GLN A 50 -3.13 15.12 -7.72
N ALA A 51 -4.27 15.50 -8.29
CA ALA A 51 -5.06 14.62 -9.14
C ALA A 51 -4.28 14.17 -10.38
N GLN A 52 -3.58 15.09 -11.04
CA GLN A 52 -2.72 14.77 -12.18
C GLN A 52 -1.54 13.86 -11.81
N ALA A 53 -0.93 14.09 -10.63
CA ALA A 53 0.15 13.24 -10.15
C ALA A 53 -0.34 11.80 -9.89
N ARG A 54 -1.52 11.63 -9.29
CA ARG A 54 -2.17 10.33 -9.10
C ARG A 54 -2.49 9.66 -10.43
N ALA A 55 -3.09 10.39 -11.39
CA ALA A 55 -3.39 9.86 -12.72
C ALA A 55 -2.12 9.42 -13.47
N ARG A 56 -1.03 10.18 -13.37
CA ARG A 56 0.28 9.81 -13.96
C ARG A 56 0.87 8.58 -13.29
N SER A 57 0.73 8.43 -11.97
CA SER A 57 1.18 7.24 -11.25
C SER A 57 0.39 6.01 -11.68
N ALA A 58 -0.94 6.11 -11.78
CA ALA A 58 -1.80 5.04 -12.29
C ALA A 58 -1.44 4.65 -13.74
N GLN A 59 -1.23 5.63 -14.64
CA GLN A 59 -0.80 5.36 -16.02
C GLN A 59 0.61 4.73 -16.11
N LYS A 60 1.51 5.06 -15.17
CA LYS A 60 2.83 4.40 -15.09
C LYS A 60 2.71 2.93 -14.72
N VAL A 61 1.76 2.57 -13.86
CA VAL A 61 1.47 1.17 -13.53
C VAL A 61 0.90 0.44 -14.74
N GLU A 62 -0.06 1.03 -15.46
CA GLU A 62 -0.61 0.43 -16.69
C GLU A 62 0.42 0.30 -17.82
N LYS A 63 1.26 1.32 -18.04
CA LYS A 63 2.34 1.24 -19.04
C LYS A 63 3.42 0.22 -18.71
N ARG A 64 3.66 -0.07 -17.42
CA ARG A 64 4.55 -1.15 -17.00
C ARG A 64 3.98 -2.53 -17.26
N LYS A 65 2.64 -2.69 -17.29
CA LYS A 65 1.99 -3.94 -17.69
C LYS A 65 2.21 -4.31 -19.17
N SER A 66 2.34 -3.33 -20.04
CA SER A 66 2.49 -3.54 -21.49
C SER A 66 3.92 -3.82 -21.96
N SER A 67 4.91 -3.62 -21.13
CA SER A 67 6.34 -3.80 -21.46
C SER A 67 7.01 -4.95 -20.71
N GLY A 68 6.38 -6.09 -20.61
CA GLY A 68 6.94 -7.43 -20.38
C GLY A 68 8.13 -7.65 -19.40
N VAL A 69 8.66 -6.62 -18.76
CA VAL A 69 9.75 -6.73 -17.77
C VAL A 69 9.42 -5.80 -16.60
N ALA A 70 8.65 -6.32 -15.64
CA ALA A 70 8.54 -5.66 -14.35
C ALA A 70 9.93 -5.68 -13.69
N VAL A 71 10.48 -4.49 -13.40
CA VAL A 71 11.72 -4.40 -12.61
C VAL A 71 11.38 -4.87 -11.20
N LEU A 72 11.92 -6.02 -10.82
CA LEU A 72 11.72 -6.61 -9.51
C LEU A 72 12.22 -5.66 -8.41
N PRO A 73 11.56 -5.65 -7.24
CA PRO A 73 11.99 -4.84 -6.12
C PRO A 73 13.46 -5.14 -5.76
N GLY A 74 14.28 -4.10 -5.59
CA GLY A 74 15.71 -4.28 -5.28
C GLY A 74 15.98 -5.02 -3.96
N LYS A 75 15.00 -5.05 -3.07
CA LYS A 75 15.06 -5.81 -1.80
C LYS A 75 14.66 -7.27 -1.94
N LEU A 76 14.02 -7.68 -3.05
CA LEU A 76 13.67 -9.07 -3.32
C LEU A 76 14.94 -9.89 -3.58
N THR A 77 15.08 -10.99 -2.84
CA THR A 77 16.07 -12.02 -3.13
C THR A 77 15.33 -13.19 -3.74
N ASP A 78 15.35 -13.25 -5.07
CA ASP A 78 14.57 -14.22 -5.84
C ASP A 78 15.14 -15.64 -5.79
N CYS A 79 14.34 -16.63 -6.17
CA CYS A 79 14.76 -18.01 -6.35
C CYS A 79 15.19 -18.25 -7.80
N GLU A 80 15.87 -19.38 -8.02
CA GLU A 80 16.41 -19.74 -9.33
C GLU A 80 15.37 -20.40 -10.24
N SER A 81 14.40 -21.12 -9.66
CA SER A 81 13.34 -21.80 -10.40
C SER A 81 12.25 -20.83 -10.85
N SER A 82 11.76 -21.04 -12.06
CA SER A 82 10.58 -20.35 -12.61
C SER A 82 9.29 -21.18 -12.56
N ASP A 83 9.32 -22.36 -11.95
CA ASP A 83 8.15 -23.21 -11.80
C ASP A 83 7.29 -22.72 -10.63
N ALA A 84 6.24 -21.96 -10.95
CA ALA A 84 5.31 -21.42 -9.95
C ALA A 84 4.67 -22.49 -9.06
N GLY A 85 4.56 -23.76 -9.52
CA GLY A 85 4.02 -24.85 -8.72
C GLY A 85 4.92 -25.27 -7.55
N ARG A 86 6.22 -24.98 -7.62
CA ARG A 86 7.23 -25.35 -6.65
C ARG A 86 7.81 -24.17 -5.85
N THR A 87 7.72 -22.96 -6.39
CA THR A 87 8.34 -21.77 -5.80
C THR A 87 7.51 -21.17 -4.67
N GLU A 88 8.21 -20.62 -3.68
CA GLU A 88 7.66 -20.03 -2.47
C GLU A 88 8.23 -18.64 -2.25
N LEU A 89 7.38 -17.68 -1.91
CA LEU A 89 7.77 -16.32 -1.50
C LEU A 89 7.58 -16.17 0.00
N PHE A 90 8.62 -15.80 0.70
CA PHE A 90 8.59 -15.49 2.11
C PHE A 90 8.59 -13.97 2.30
N LEU A 91 7.50 -13.43 2.82
CA LEU A 91 7.39 -12.05 3.30
C LEU A 91 7.89 -12.02 4.74
N VAL A 92 8.96 -11.29 5.01
CA VAL A 92 9.64 -11.34 6.30
C VAL A 92 9.65 -9.95 6.94
N GLU A 93 9.31 -9.86 8.21
CA GLU A 93 9.31 -8.59 8.93
C GLU A 93 10.74 -8.11 9.18
N GLY A 94 11.06 -6.97 8.55
CA GLY A 94 12.32 -6.24 8.73
C GLY A 94 13.53 -6.81 8.00
N ASP A 95 14.52 -5.95 7.82
CA ASP A 95 15.77 -6.28 7.10
C ASP A 95 16.65 -7.27 7.89
N SER A 96 16.57 -7.27 9.22
CA SER A 96 17.36 -8.17 10.08
C SER A 96 16.94 -9.63 9.93
N ALA A 97 15.64 -9.91 10.07
CA ALA A 97 15.08 -11.24 9.85
C ALA A 97 15.23 -11.65 8.37
N GLY A 98 15.08 -10.70 7.45
CA GLY A 98 15.34 -10.90 6.03
C GLY A 98 16.77 -11.37 5.74
N GLY A 99 17.77 -10.86 6.44
CA GLY A 99 19.16 -11.30 6.33
C GLY A 99 19.35 -12.77 6.72
N SER A 100 18.80 -13.17 7.86
CA SER A 100 18.85 -14.55 8.33
C SER A 100 18.09 -15.51 7.41
N ALA A 101 16.89 -15.12 6.96
CA ALA A 101 16.09 -15.89 6.01
C ALA A 101 16.82 -16.11 4.68
N LYS A 102 17.51 -15.08 4.15
CA LYS A 102 18.32 -15.19 2.93
C LYS A 102 19.45 -16.22 3.03
N MET A 103 20.06 -16.35 4.21
CA MET A 103 21.13 -17.33 4.44
C MET A 103 20.60 -18.75 4.61
N GLY A 104 19.43 -18.92 5.23
CA GLY A 104 18.85 -20.22 5.53
C GLY A 104 17.94 -20.82 4.45
N ARG A 105 17.57 -20.02 3.41
CA ARG A 105 16.62 -20.45 2.39
C ARG A 105 17.16 -21.50 1.42
N ASP A 106 16.29 -22.27 0.85
CA ASP A 106 16.59 -23.01 -0.38
C ASP A 106 16.58 -22.05 -1.56
N LYS A 107 17.77 -21.82 -2.15
CA LYS A 107 17.93 -20.86 -3.26
C LYS A 107 17.20 -21.29 -4.53
N GLU A 108 16.97 -22.57 -4.70
CA GLU A 108 16.30 -23.08 -5.90
C GLU A 108 14.82 -22.71 -5.92
N PHE A 109 14.12 -22.78 -4.79
CA PHE A 109 12.66 -22.64 -4.73
C PHE A 109 12.16 -21.49 -3.87
N GLN A 110 12.98 -20.96 -2.96
CA GLN A 110 12.54 -19.99 -1.98
C GLN A 110 13.06 -18.58 -2.25
N ALA A 111 12.15 -17.63 -2.39
CA ALA A 111 12.43 -16.21 -2.50
C ALA A 111 12.13 -15.50 -1.18
N ILE A 112 12.88 -14.44 -0.88
CA ILE A 112 12.72 -13.64 0.34
C ILE A 112 12.46 -12.17 -0.03
N LEU A 113 11.39 -11.61 0.51
CA LEU A 113 11.06 -10.19 0.43
C LEU A 113 10.93 -9.61 1.83
N PRO A 114 11.93 -8.89 2.35
CA PRO A 114 11.80 -8.19 3.61
C PRO A 114 10.88 -6.97 3.47
N LEU A 115 9.96 -6.81 4.41
CA LEU A 115 9.04 -5.68 4.50
C LEU A 115 9.54 -4.68 5.54
N ARG A 116 9.45 -3.38 5.25
CA ARG A 116 9.88 -2.33 6.17
C ARG A 116 8.69 -1.74 6.91
N GLY A 117 8.71 -1.89 8.22
CA GLY A 117 7.66 -1.37 9.11
C GLY A 117 6.33 -2.10 8.95
N LYS A 118 5.28 -1.50 9.53
CA LYS A 118 3.92 -2.05 9.47
C LYS A 118 3.36 -1.86 8.07
N VAL A 119 2.88 -2.94 7.49
CA VAL A 119 2.20 -2.90 6.19
C VAL A 119 0.85 -2.18 6.37
N LEU A 120 0.49 -1.39 5.37
CA LEU A 120 -0.78 -0.67 5.36
C LEU A 120 -1.96 -1.66 5.41
N ASN A 121 -2.94 -1.42 6.31
CA ASN A 121 -4.15 -2.22 6.33
C ASN A 121 -4.97 -1.99 5.05
N ALA A 122 -4.91 -2.95 4.15
CA ALA A 122 -5.51 -2.87 2.82
C ALA A 122 -7.05 -2.82 2.83
N TRP A 123 -7.70 -3.29 3.93
CA TRP A 123 -9.15 -3.30 4.06
C TRP A 123 -9.76 -1.93 4.37
N GLU A 124 -8.98 -1.03 4.95
CA GLU A 124 -9.46 0.27 5.42
C GLU A 124 -9.05 1.43 4.53
N VAL A 125 -8.34 1.16 3.44
CA VAL A 125 -7.70 2.20 2.64
C VAL A 125 -8.25 2.20 1.21
N GLU A 126 -8.49 3.40 0.69
CA GLU A 126 -8.88 3.60 -0.69
C GLU A 126 -7.83 3.05 -1.67
N ARG A 127 -8.29 2.50 -2.78
CA ARG A 127 -7.49 1.83 -3.82
C ARG A 127 -6.28 2.68 -4.27
N ASP A 128 -6.45 3.98 -4.42
CA ASP A 128 -5.38 4.91 -4.82
C ASP A 128 -4.22 4.96 -3.82
N ARG A 129 -4.53 4.81 -2.54
CA ARG A 129 -3.52 4.74 -1.47
C ARG A 129 -2.78 3.41 -1.44
N LEU A 130 -3.47 2.32 -1.79
CA LEU A 130 -2.83 1.00 -1.91
C LEU A 130 -1.74 1.05 -2.99
N PHE A 131 -2.07 1.57 -4.16
CA PHE A 131 -1.09 1.68 -5.27
C PHE A 131 0.04 2.68 -5.00
N ALA A 132 -0.19 3.67 -4.16
CA ALA A 132 0.84 4.63 -3.76
C ALA A 132 1.78 4.10 -2.67
N ASN A 133 1.40 3.02 -1.97
CA ASN A 133 2.22 2.42 -0.93
C ASN A 133 3.34 1.57 -1.54
N THR A 134 4.57 1.88 -1.19
CA THR A 134 5.76 1.21 -1.76
C THR A 134 5.81 -0.28 -1.39
N GLU A 135 5.44 -0.66 -0.16
CA GLU A 135 5.47 -2.05 0.30
C GLU A 135 4.42 -2.89 -0.45
N ILE A 136 3.20 -2.39 -0.59
CA ILE A 136 2.13 -3.06 -1.36
C ILE A 136 2.53 -3.18 -2.83
N HIS A 137 3.10 -2.11 -3.41
CA HIS A 137 3.63 -2.15 -4.77
C HIS A 137 4.72 -3.21 -4.93
N ASP A 138 5.68 -3.27 -4.00
CA ASP A 138 6.76 -4.24 -4.05
C ASP A 138 6.25 -5.69 -3.92
N ILE A 139 5.27 -5.92 -3.05
CA ILE A 139 4.61 -7.22 -2.89
C ILE A 139 3.92 -7.61 -4.21
N SER A 140 3.13 -6.71 -4.81
CA SER A 140 2.38 -7.00 -6.03
C SER A 140 3.31 -7.28 -7.22
N VAL A 141 4.39 -6.53 -7.36
CA VAL A 141 5.41 -6.76 -8.40
C VAL A 141 6.16 -8.08 -8.15
N ALA A 142 6.51 -8.40 -6.90
CA ALA A 142 7.17 -9.65 -6.57
C ALA A 142 6.28 -10.87 -6.87
N ILE A 143 5.01 -10.82 -6.50
CA ILE A 143 4.03 -11.89 -6.73
C ILE A 143 3.65 -11.98 -8.23
N GLY A 144 3.64 -10.86 -8.93
CA GLY A 144 3.18 -10.78 -10.32
C GLY A 144 1.66 -10.64 -10.44
N VAL A 145 0.98 -10.20 -9.38
CA VAL A 145 -0.48 -9.99 -9.34
C VAL A 145 -0.77 -8.61 -8.78
N ASP A 146 -1.64 -7.86 -9.46
CA ASP A 146 -2.03 -6.54 -9.00
C ASP A 146 -2.99 -6.59 -7.80
N PRO A 147 -2.94 -5.59 -6.91
CA PRO A 147 -3.93 -5.42 -5.86
C PRO A 147 -5.35 -5.36 -6.44
N HIS A 148 -6.25 -6.15 -5.91
CA HIS A 148 -7.64 -6.26 -6.35
C HIS A 148 -8.58 -6.28 -5.15
N GLY A 149 -9.84 -5.94 -5.36
CA GLY A 149 -10.87 -6.02 -4.33
C GLY A 149 -11.36 -7.46 -4.11
N PRO A 150 -12.09 -7.71 -3.02
CA PRO A 150 -12.60 -9.06 -2.71
C PRO A 150 -13.58 -9.59 -3.77
N ASP A 151 -14.26 -8.70 -4.48
CA ASP A 151 -15.24 -9.04 -5.52
C ASP A 151 -14.63 -9.06 -6.94
N ASP A 152 -13.37 -8.63 -7.08
CA ASP A 152 -12.68 -8.60 -8.37
C ASP A 152 -12.08 -9.98 -8.68
N THR A 153 -12.07 -10.36 -9.96
CA THR A 153 -11.36 -11.56 -10.43
C THR A 153 -9.91 -11.16 -10.78
N PRO A 154 -8.91 -11.64 -10.04
CA PRO A 154 -7.51 -11.29 -10.32
C PRO A 154 -7.02 -11.96 -11.60
N ASP A 155 -6.15 -11.27 -12.33
CA ASP A 155 -5.36 -11.87 -13.39
C ASP A 155 -4.14 -12.58 -12.79
N LEU A 156 -4.14 -13.89 -12.81
CA LEU A 156 -3.07 -14.73 -12.27
C LEU A 156 -2.04 -15.17 -13.34
N SER A 157 -2.14 -14.66 -14.57
CA SER A 157 -1.23 -15.04 -15.67
C SER A 157 0.24 -14.65 -15.38
N GLY A 158 0.44 -13.64 -14.54
CA GLY A 158 1.76 -13.17 -14.09
C GLY A 158 2.26 -13.79 -12.79
N LEU A 159 1.54 -14.77 -12.22
CA LEU A 159 1.86 -15.35 -10.91
C LEU A 159 3.24 -16.04 -10.95
N ARG A 160 4.12 -15.64 -10.00
CA ARG A 160 5.52 -16.11 -9.95
C ARG A 160 5.77 -17.18 -8.89
N TYR A 161 4.95 -17.25 -7.86
CA TYR A 161 5.12 -18.18 -6.75
C TYR A 161 3.83 -18.92 -6.43
N GLY A 162 3.91 -20.23 -6.24
CA GLY A 162 2.76 -21.04 -5.89
C GLY A 162 2.35 -20.97 -4.43
N ARG A 163 3.26 -20.50 -3.57
CA ARG A 163 3.00 -20.30 -2.14
C ARG A 163 3.57 -18.97 -1.67
N ILE A 164 2.82 -18.32 -0.76
CA ILE A 164 3.25 -17.12 -0.08
C ILE A 164 3.20 -17.39 1.40
N CYS A 165 4.36 -17.27 2.06
CA CYS A 165 4.52 -17.49 3.48
C CYS A 165 4.82 -16.15 4.17
N ILE A 166 4.07 -15.82 5.21
CA ILE A 166 4.26 -14.60 6.00
C ILE A 166 4.98 -15.00 7.29
N LEU A 167 6.13 -14.39 7.54
CA LEU A 167 6.92 -14.55 8.75
C LEU A 167 6.94 -13.23 9.51
N SER A 168 6.21 -13.19 10.60
CA SER A 168 6.15 -12.05 11.53
C SER A 168 6.56 -12.50 12.92
N ASP A 169 6.95 -11.55 13.77
CA ASP A 169 7.23 -11.82 15.17
C ASP A 169 5.96 -12.27 15.92
N ALA A 170 6.12 -13.13 16.93
CA ALA A 170 5.01 -13.65 17.72
C ALA A 170 4.56 -12.65 18.80
N ASP A 171 4.35 -11.42 18.42
CA ASP A 171 3.88 -10.33 19.28
C ASP A 171 2.55 -9.71 18.79
N VAL A 172 2.08 -8.68 19.50
CA VAL A 172 0.83 -7.99 19.15
C VAL A 172 0.92 -7.30 17.79
N ASP A 173 2.10 -6.79 17.43
CA ASP A 173 2.33 -6.09 16.16
C ASP A 173 2.39 -7.08 14.99
N GLY A 174 2.99 -8.26 15.18
CA GLY A 174 3.07 -9.31 14.16
C GLY A 174 1.74 -10.04 13.88
N SER A 175 0.74 -9.87 14.77
CA SER A 175 -0.61 -10.43 14.57
C SER A 175 -1.54 -9.53 13.76
N HIS A 176 -1.15 -8.32 13.46
CA HIS A 176 -1.87 -7.36 12.62
C HIS A 176 -1.41 -7.44 11.18
#